data_29034595a353ebf1406f0ad6fb94c6be
#
_entry.id   29034595a353ebf1406f0ad6fb94c6be
#
_cell.length_a   1.000
_cell.length_b   1.000
_cell.length_c   1.000
_cell.angle_alpha   90.00
_cell.angle_beta   90.00
_cell.angle_gamma   90.00
#
_symmetry.space_group_name_H-M   'P 1'
#
loop_
_entity.id
_entity.type
_entity.pdbx_description
1 polymer ?
#
loop_
_entity_poly.entity_id
_entity_poly.type
_entity_poly.pdbx_seq_one_letter_code
_entity_poly.pdbx_strand_id
1 'polypeptide(L)'
;MQTFRRVMNARDNGAWLAMRMIGEAATRTGSNEPARLREFLIGPEFSIAAFKGVRLTLRDWNLQLRQPILLSDGRMVASISPQEGYLHQTSELDTLGRDRPETKCRLR
;
A
#
# COMPACT_ATOMS: atom_id res chain seq x y z
N MET A 1 -5.71 6.93 23.34
CA MET A 1 -6.67 5.91 23.84
C MET A 1 -6.00 4.55 23.90
N GLN A 2 -5.84 3.98 25.06
CA GLN A 2 -5.25 2.65 25.24
C GLN A 2 -6.34 1.60 25.43
N THR A 3 -6.92 1.16 24.33
CA THR A 3 -7.89 0.06 24.38
C THR A 3 -7.21 -1.30 24.45
N PHE A 4 -5.99 -1.40 23.92
CA PHE A 4 -5.19 -2.61 23.95
C PHE A 4 -3.83 -2.32 24.60
N ARG A 5 -3.48 -3.09 25.63
CA ARG A 5 -2.21 -2.91 26.37
C ARG A 5 -1.02 -3.57 25.65
N ARG A 6 -0.85 -3.26 24.39
CA ARG A 6 0.28 -3.74 23.58
C ARG A 6 0.71 -2.71 22.54
N VAL A 7 1.94 -2.80 22.12
CA VAL A 7 2.48 -1.98 21.03
C VAL A 7 1.88 -2.44 19.70
N MET A 8 1.54 -1.51 18.84
CA MET A 8 1.10 -1.81 17.48
C MET A 8 2.21 -2.49 16.68
N ASN A 9 1.83 -3.46 15.88
CA ASN A 9 2.73 -4.17 14.98
C ASN A 9 2.33 -3.96 13.52
N ALA A 10 3.06 -4.61 12.60
CA ALA A 10 2.81 -4.47 11.16
C ALA A 10 1.40 -4.90 10.73
N ARG A 11 0.80 -5.86 11.40
CA ARG A 11 -0.58 -6.31 11.11
C ARG A 11 -1.62 -5.25 11.49
N ASP A 12 -1.41 -4.60 12.62
CA ASP A 12 -2.29 -3.51 13.06
C ASP A 12 -2.23 -2.33 12.09
N ASN A 13 -1.02 -1.99 11.63
CA ASN A 13 -0.84 -0.96 10.62
C ASN A 13 -1.50 -1.33 9.29
N GLY A 14 -1.37 -2.59 8.87
CA GLY A 14 -2.02 -3.09 7.65
C GLY A 14 -3.54 -3.03 7.73
N ALA A 15 -4.12 -3.42 8.85
CA ALA A 15 -5.56 -3.36 9.08
C ALA A 15 -6.08 -1.91 9.10
N TRP A 16 -5.38 -1.03 9.80
CA TRP A 16 -5.69 0.40 9.82
C TRP A 16 -5.64 1.01 8.43
N LEU A 17 -4.60 0.71 7.67
CA LEU A 17 -4.43 1.23 6.31
C LEU A 17 -5.51 0.72 5.36
N ALA A 18 -5.88 -0.57 5.45
CA ALA A 18 -6.97 -1.14 4.66
C ALA A 18 -8.30 -0.42 4.90
N MET A 19 -8.66 -0.18 6.14
CA MET A 19 -9.87 0.56 6.49
C MET A 19 -9.82 2.00 6.01
N ARG A 20 -8.67 2.64 6.11
CA ARG A 20 -8.47 4.00 5.61
C ARG A 20 -8.60 4.07 4.09
N MET A 21 -8.08 3.09 3.36
CA MET A 21 -8.23 3.01 1.90
C MET A 21 -9.70 2.91 1.49
N ILE A 22 -10.48 2.09 2.15
CA ILE A 22 -11.92 1.95 1.90
C ILE A 22 -12.65 3.27 2.19
N GLY A 23 -12.37 3.88 3.31
CA GLY A 23 -12.96 5.18 3.68
C GLY A 23 -12.60 6.30 2.71
N GLU A 24 -11.36 6.36 2.27
CA GLU A 24 -10.90 7.32 1.26
C GLU A 24 -11.60 7.10 -0.08
N ALA A 25 -11.70 5.85 -0.53
CA ALA A 25 -12.40 5.50 -1.75
C ALA A 25 -13.89 5.89 -1.68
N ALA A 26 -14.56 5.57 -0.58
CA ALA A 26 -15.97 5.94 -0.38
C ALA A 26 -16.17 7.45 -0.41
N THR A 27 -15.30 8.21 0.24
CA THR A 27 -15.37 9.67 0.29
C THR A 27 -15.16 10.28 -1.10
N ARG A 28 -14.15 9.82 -1.82
CA ARG A 28 -13.77 10.39 -3.12
C ARG A 28 -14.72 9.98 -4.25
N THR A 29 -15.30 8.78 -4.19
CA THR A 29 -16.30 8.34 -5.17
C THR A 29 -17.73 8.76 -4.82
N GLY A 30 -17.98 9.11 -3.57
CA GLY A 30 -19.33 9.38 -3.06
C GLY A 30 -20.24 8.16 -3.07
N SER A 31 -19.66 6.95 -3.02
CA SER A 31 -20.37 5.68 -3.13
C SER A 31 -19.95 4.72 -2.03
N ASN A 32 -20.85 3.82 -1.67
CA ASN A 32 -20.57 2.68 -0.79
C ASN A 32 -20.67 1.34 -1.53
N GLU A 33 -20.84 1.37 -2.84
CA GLU A 33 -20.99 0.18 -3.66
C GLU A 33 -19.61 -0.49 -3.88
N PRO A 34 -19.43 -1.77 -3.50
CA PRO A 34 -18.12 -2.43 -3.55
C PRO A 34 -17.46 -2.43 -4.94
N ALA A 35 -18.23 -2.57 -6.00
CA ALA A 35 -17.70 -2.55 -7.36
C ALA A 35 -17.07 -1.21 -7.71
N ARG A 36 -17.71 -0.09 -7.35
CA ARG A 36 -17.18 1.26 -7.59
C ARG A 36 -15.97 1.55 -6.74
N LEU A 37 -15.97 1.13 -5.49
CA LEU A 37 -14.82 1.29 -4.60
C LEU A 37 -13.61 0.53 -5.15
N ARG A 38 -13.81 -0.70 -5.60
CA ARG A 38 -12.75 -1.52 -6.20
C ARG A 38 -12.19 -0.88 -7.47
N GLU A 39 -13.05 -0.45 -8.37
CA GLU A 39 -12.64 0.25 -9.61
C GLU A 39 -11.78 1.49 -9.32
N PHE A 40 -12.20 2.29 -8.37
CA PHE A 40 -11.45 3.47 -7.96
C PHE A 40 -10.08 3.12 -7.36
N LEU A 41 -10.03 2.12 -6.46
CA LEU A 41 -8.81 1.71 -5.78
C LEU A 41 -7.72 1.19 -6.73
N ILE A 42 -8.11 0.47 -7.78
CA ILE A 42 -7.17 -0.07 -8.77
C ILE A 42 -6.91 0.90 -9.93
N GLY A 43 -7.64 2.01 -9.98
CA GLY A 43 -7.51 3.02 -11.02
C GLY A 43 -6.29 3.93 -10.85
N PRO A 44 -5.97 4.73 -11.90
CA PRO A 44 -4.77 5.58 -11.88
C PRO A 44 -4.88 6.80 -10.96
N GLU A 45 -6.09 7.16 -10.55
CA GLU A 45 -6.34 8.34 -9.71
C GLU A 45 -6.19 8.08 -8.22
N PHE A 46 -6.19 6.80 -7.82
CA PHE A 46 -6.05 6.44 -6.41
C PHE A 46 -4.61 6.58 -5.94
N SER A 47 -4.45 7.30 -4.84
CA SER A 47 -3.25 7.28 -4.03
C SER A 47 -3.60 7.64 -2.60
N ILE A 48 -2.88 7.12 -1.65
CA ILE A 48 -3.10 7.39 -0.23
C ILE A 48 -1.79 7.72 0.46
N ALA A 49 -1.82 8.74 1.30
CA ALA A 49 -0.70 9.06 2.17
C ALA A 49 -0.74 8.15 3.40
N ALA A 50 0.37 7.51 3.68
CA ALA A 50 0.59 6.74 4.89
C ALA A 50 1.93 7.18 5.50
N PHE A 51 2.22 6.74 6.72
CA PHE A 51 3.39 7.22 7.48
C PHE A 51 4.74 6.66 6.97
N LYS A 52 4.90 6.51 5.65
CA LYS A 52 6.11 5.95 5.04
C LYS A 52 6.81 6.91 4.07
N GLY A 53 6.41 8.18 4.07
CA GLY A 53 7.06 9.24 3.31
C GLY A 53 6.70 9.31 1.84
N VAL A 54 5.93 8.36 1.30
CA VAL A 54 5.51 8.35 -0.11
C VAL A 54 4.00 8.07 -0.23
N ARG A 55 3.43 8.47 -1.35
CA ARG A 55 2.06 8.11 -1.69
C ARG A 55 1.99 6.66 -2.14
N LEU A 56 1.03 5.93 -1.61
CA LEU A 56 0.84 4.51 -1.89
C LEU A 56 -0.26 4.31 -2.92
N THR A 57 -0.04 3.36 -3.82
CA THR A 57 -0.99 2.96 -4.87
C THR A 57 -1.11 1.44 -4.91
N LEU A 58 -2.18 0.94 -5.52
CA LEU A 58 -2.36 -0.49 -5.74
C LEU A 58 -1.85 -0.91 -7.13
N ARG A 59 -1.22 -2.05 -7.20
CA ARG A 59 -0.97 -2.72 -8.48
C ARG A 59 -2.29 -3.20 -9.07
N ASP A 60 -2.54 -2.90 -10.33
CA ASP A 60 -3.80 -3.27 -10.99
C ASP A 60 -3.90 -4.76 -11.38
N TRP A 61 -2.78 -5.48 -11.38
CA TRP A 61 -2.70 -6.87 -11.84
C TRP A 61 -2.68 -7.92 -10.74
N ASN A 62 -2.24 -7.56 -9.51
CA ASN A 62 -2.26 -8.48 -8.37
C ASN A 62 -2.85 -7.88 -7.10
N LEU A 63 -3.30 -6.62 -7.17
CA LEU A 63 -3.91 -5.88 -6.06
C LEU A 63 -2.99 -5.66 -4.85
N GLN A 64 -1.69 -5.80 -5.05
CA GLN A 64 -0.71 -5.52 -4.01
C GLN A 64 -0.52 -4.01 -3.84
N LEU A 65 -0.49 -3.56 -2.61
CA LEU A 65 -0.18 -2.17 -2.28
C LEU A 65 1.31 -1.90 -2.49
N ARG A 66 1.62 -0.92 -3.33
CA ARG A 66 2.99 -0.42 -3.49
C ARG A 66 3.37 0.39 -2.27
N GLN A 67 4.26 -0.11 -1.47
CA GLN A 67 4.73 0.56 -0.26
C GLN A 67 6.20 0.24 0.02
N PRO A 68 6.97 1.21 0.54
CA PRO A 68 8.34 0.94 0.92
C PRO A 68 8.40 0.03 2.15
N ILE A 69 9.48 -0.71 2.26
CA ILE A 69 9.79 -1.54 3.42
C ILE A 69 10.80 -0.80 4.29
N LEU A 70 10.43 -0.58 5.54
CA LEU A 70 11.30 0.07 6.52
C LEU A 70 12.10 -0.97 7.28
N LEU A 71 13.42 -0.80 7.30
CA LEU A 71 14.32 -1.59 8.14
C LEU A 71 14.60 -0.81 9.40
N SER A 72 14.35 -1.42 10.55
CA SER A 72 14.51 -0.78 11.86
C SER A 72 15.14 -1.75 12.85
N ASP A 73 15.92 -1.19 13.77
CA ASP A 73 16.46 -1.91 14.93
C ASP A 73 15.51 -1.91 16.14
N GLY A 74 14.29 -1.41 15.97
CA GLY A 74 13.31 -1.24 17.03
C GLY A 74 13.33 0.13 17.72
N ARG A 75 14.34 0.94 17.44
CA ARG A 75 14.49 2.31 17.98
C ARG A 75 14.40 3.38 16.88
N MET A 76 15.03 3.13 15.77
CA MET A 76 15.08 4.06 14.64
C MET A 76 15.01 3.30 13.32
N VAL A 77 14.57 3.99 12.27
CA VAL A 77 14.62 3.47 10.91
C VAL A 77 16.07 3.59 10.41
N ALA A 78 16.69 2.45 10.11
CA ALA A 78 18.06 2.40 9.60
C ALA A 78 18.11 2.55 8.09
N SER A 79 17.09 2.02 7.37
CA SER A 79 17.05 2.01 5.91
C SER A 79 15.62 1.89 5.41
N ILE A 80 15.40 2.33 4.17
CA ILE A 80 14.11 2.21 3.47
C ILE A 80 14.38 1.49 2.14
N SER A 81 13.60 0.45 1.84
CA SER A 81 13.71 -0.27 0.57
C SER A 81 12.47 0.05 -0.30
N PRO A 82 12.60 0.30 -1.61
CA PRO A 82 13.86 0.31 -2.38
C PRO A 82 14.70 1.55 -2.09
N GLN A 83 16.00 1.41 -2.23
CA GLN A 83 16.93 2.54 -2.18
C GLN A 83 16.92 3.30 -3.52
N GLU A 84 17.35 4.55 -3.49
CA GLU A 84 17.48 5.38 -4.70
C GLU A 84 18.38 4.71 -5.75
N GLY A 85 18.00 4.87 -7.02
CA GLY A 85 18.74 4.34 -8.16
C GLY A 85 18.19 3.05 -8.76
N TYR A 86 17.22 2.38 -8.11
CA TYR A 86 16.51 1.27 -8.73
C TYR A 86 15.43 1.80 -9.65
N LEU A 87 15.52 1.49 -10.93
CA LEU A 87 14.60 1.93 -11.96
C LEU A 87 13.59 0.85 -12.30
N HIS A 88 12.33 1.26 -12.48
CA HIS A 88 11.25 0.41 -12.95
C HIS A 88 10.36 1.19 -13.90
N GLN A 89 9.79 0.53 -14.90
CA GLN A 89 8.95 1.18 -15.93
C GLN A 89 7.70 1.86 -15.36
N THR A 90 7.13 1.29 -14.30
CA THR A 90 5.90 1.80 -13.69
C THR A 90 6.19 2.60 -12.41
N SER A 91 6.92 1.99 -11.49
CA SER A 91 7.24 2.58 -10.19
C SER A 91 8.43 1.85 -9.58
N GLU A 92 9.35 2.58 -8.97
CA GLU A 92 10.47 1.97 -8.24
C GLU A 92 10.00 1.04 -7.10
N LEU A 93 8.81 1.26 -6.56
CA LEU A 93 8.20 0.38 -5.56
C LEU A 93 7.82 -0.99 -6.13
N ASP A 94 7.70 -1.14 -7.45
CA ASP A 94 7.45 -2.41 -8.12
C ASP A 94 8.71 -3.29 -8.23
N THR A 95 9.86 -2.79 -7.85
CA THR A 95 11.07 -3.61 -7.69
C THR A 95 11.01 -4.53 -6.48
N LEU A 96 10.07 -4.30 -5.56
CA LEU A 96 9.89 -5.12 -4.37
C LEU A 96 9.01 -6.33 -4.66
N GLY A 97 9.51 -7.51 -4.32
CA GLY A 97 8.81 -8.77 -4.55
C GLY A 97 8.84 -9.22 -6.01
N ARG A 98 7.82 -9.94 -6.43
CA ARG A 98 7.68 -10.42 -7.81
C ARG A 98 7.04 -9.38 -8.70
N ASP A 99 7.63 -9.13 -9.84
CA ASP A 99 7.07 -8.26 -10.86
C ASP A 99 6.09 -9.01 -11.77
N ARG A 100 5.34 -8.25 -12.57
CA ARG A 100 4.31 -8.76 -13.46
C ARG A 100 4.76 -9.91 -14.39
N PRO A 101 5.92 -9.85 -15.05
CA PRO A 101 6.38 -10.95 -15.91
C PRO A 101 6.69 -12.25 -15.16
N GLU A 102 6.98 -12.15 -13.87
CA GLU A 102 7.42 -13.29 -13.04
C GLU A 102 6.28 -13.98 -12.32
N THR A 103 5.08 -13.40 -12.32
CA THR A 103 3.97 -13.88 -11.53
C THR A 103 2.99 -14.71 -12.34
N LYS A 104 2.44 -15.73 -11.68
CA LYS A 104 1.27 -16.48 -12.17
C LYS A 104 -0.04 -15.97 -11.57
N CYS A 105 0.02 -14.97 -10.71
CA CYS A 105 -1.16 -14.40 -10.07
C CYS A 105 -2.03 -13.67 -11.09
N ARG A 106 -3.33 -13.99 -11.07
CA ARG A 106 -4.33 -13.37 -11.96
C ARG A 106 -5.56 -13.03 -11.15
N LEU A 107 -5.49 -11.94 -10.41
CA LEU A 107 -6.62 -11.43 -9.62
C LEU A 107 -7.52 -10.45 -10.41
N ARG A 108 -7.20 -10.26 -11.68
CA ARG A 108 -7.95 -9.38 -12.57
C ARG A 108 -8.25 -10.08 -13.89
#